data_f80ec1787996961be49f8568d0611445
#
_entry.id   f80ec1787996961be49f8568d0611445
#
_cell.length_a   1.000
_cell.length_b   1.000
_cell.length_c   1.000
_cell.angle_alpha   90.00
_cell.angle_beta   90.00
_cell.angle_gamma   90.00
#
_symmetry.space_group_name_H-M   'P 1'
#
loop_
_entity.id
_entity.type
_entity.pdbx_description
1 polymer ?
#
loop_
_entity_poly.entity_id
_entity_poly.type
_entity_poly.pdbx_seq_one_letter_code
_entity_poly.pdbx_strand_id
1 'polypeptide(L)'
;MAKHFSTRELVFLALMSASLFIVNFVTGASLVAITGVPLSNMFINGLFIALWIFLTAKIIPKFGSLALMLGIYSVLSIPTFIGGAPGFWLKVPIITFAGFLGDIFLYLTKYKNWAIFIAYYILTTATMLTFVFVLFKLGIPAANKILPIVHWLIIAICILGTIGLVIGKFIYTRIKDKRIIQQITN
;
A
#
# COMPACT_ATOMS: atom_id res chain seq x y z
N MET A 1 -14.11 0.76 -23.23
CA MET A 1 -13.81 -0.66 -22.99
C MET A 1 -12.69 -0.73 -21.95
N ALA A 2 -12.88 -1.42 -20.83
CA ALA A 2 -11.81 -1.67 -19.87
C ALA A 2 -10.76 -2.57 -20.57
N LYS A 3 -9.54 -2.04 -20.76
CA LYS A 3 -8.45 -2.86 -21.30
C LYS A 3 -8.10 -3.94 -20.28
N HIS A 4 -8.23 -5.21 -20.66
CA HIS A 4 -7.77 -6.34 -19.83
C HIS A 4 -6.27 -6.20 -19.51
N PHE A 5 -5.87 -6.73 -18.36
CA PHE A 5 -4.46 -6.81 -18.01
C PHE A 5 -3.75 -7.82 -18.92
N SER A 6 -2.62 -7.43 -19.49
CA SER A 6 -1.75 -8.37 -20.20
C SER A 6 -1.00 -9.26 -19.20
N THR A 7 -0.52 -10.41 -19.64
CA THR A 7 0.29 -11.30 -18.79
C THR A 7 1.53 -10.59 -18.25
N ARG A 8 2.16 -9.70 -19.03
CA ARG A 8 3.32 -8.92 -18.60
C ARG A 8 2.97 -7.98 -17.46
N GLU A 9 1.83 -7.30 -17.54
CA GLU A 9 1.35 -6.41 -16.48
C GLU A 9 1.02 -7.17 -15.20
N LEU A 10 0.38 -8.33 -15.30
CA LEU A 10 0.09 -9.18 -14.14
C LEU A 10 1.37 -9.67 -13.46
N VAL A 11 2.35 -10.13 -14.23
CA VAL A 11 3.67 -10.53 -13.72
C VAL A 11 4.36 -9.33 -13.04
N PHE A 12 4.30 -8.15 -13.65
CA PHE A 12 4.86 -6.95 -13.05
C PHE A 12 4.18 -6.59 -11.72
N LEU A 13 2.84 -6.63 -11.65
CA LEU A 13 2.10 -6.40 -10.40
C LEU A 13 2.47 -7.40 -9.31
N ALA A 14 2.61 -8.68 -9.67
CA ALA A 14 3.05 -9.71 -8.72
C ALA A 14 4.47 -9.46 -8.20
N LEU A 15 5.41 -9.07 -9.07
CA LEU A 15 6.78 -8.71 -8.68
C LEU A 15 6.82 -7.46 -7.80
N MET A 16 6.02 -6.44 -8.10
CA MET A 16 5.88 -5.24 -7.27
C MET A 16 5.32 -5.59 -5.89
N SER A 17 4.32 -6.46 -5.81
CA SER A 17 3.75 -6.93 -4.53
C SER A 17 4.76 -7.72 -3.71
N ALA A 18 5.48 -8.65 -4.34
CA ALA A 18 6.50 -9.47 -3.68
C ALA A 18 7.67 -8.60 -3.18
N SER A 19 8.14 -7.65 -3.99
CA SER A 19 9.22 -6.74 -3.59
C SER A 19 8.80 -5.82 -2.44
N LEU A 20 7.57 -5.28 -2.48
CA LEU A 20 7.01 -4.50 -1.37
C LEU A 20 6.93 -5.35 -0.09
N PHE A 21 6.48 -6.61 -0.21
CA PHE A 21 6.42 -7.53 0.92
C PHE A 21 7.81 -7.78 1.53
N ILE A 22 8.81 -8.10 0.71
CA ILE A 22 10.16 -8.37 1.19
C ILE A 22 10.75 -7.14 1.89
N VAL A 23 10.64 -5.96 1.28
CA VAL A 23 11.15 -4.73 1.88
C VAL A 23 10.47 -4.44 3.21
N ASN A 24 9.13 -4.53 3.27
CA ASN A 24 8.39 -4.30 4.51
C ASN A 24 8.67 -5.36 5.58
N PHE A 25 8.86 -6.61 5.19
CA PHE A 25 9.19 -7.69 6.12
C PHE A 25 10.56 -7.48 6.76
N VAL A 26 11.59 -7.23 5.94
CA VAL A 26 12.96 -7.02 6.43
C VAL A 26 13.05 -5.76 7.29
N THR A 27 12.55 -4.63 6.80
CA THR A 27 12.63 -3.36 7.53
C THR A 27 11.75 -3.34 8.78
N GLY A 28 10.57 -3.95 8.70
CA GLY A 28 9.65 -4.05 9.83
C GLY A 28 10.19 -4.95 10.94
N ALA A 29 10.72 -6.11 10.59
CA ALA A 29 11.34 -7.02 11.56
C ALA A 29 12.55 -6.37 12.25
N SER A 30 13.40 -5.68 11.48
CA SER A 30 14.57 -4.97 12.01
C SER A 30 14.18 -3.86 12.99
N LEU A 31 13.15 -3.07 12.65
CA LEU A 31 12.69 -2.00 13.53
C LEU A 31 12.09 -2.51 14.83
N VAL A 32 11.25 -3.54 14.75
CA VAL A 32 10.68 -4.16 15.96
C VAL A 32 11.79 -4.74 16.83
N ALA A 33 12.81 -5.35 16.23
CA ALA A 33 13.96 -5.89 16.95
C ALA A 33 14.78 -4.78 17.66
N ILE A 34 14.96 -3.61 17.02
CA ILE A 34 15.73 -2.50 17.58
C ILE A 34 14.93 -1.72 18.63
N THR A 35 13.64 -1.46 18.35
CA THR A 35 12.83 -0.58 19.19
C THR A 35 12.05 -1.31 20.28
N GLY A 36 11.84 -2.62 20.14
CA GLY A 36 10.94 -3.41 21.00
C GLY A 36 9.45 -3.05 20.84
N VAL A 37 9.11 -2.11 19.95
CA VAL A 37 7.74 -1.60 19.78
C VAL A 37 7.11 -2.17 18.51
N PRO A 38 6.10 -3.04 18.60
CA PRO A 38 5.46 -3.67 17.45
C PRO A 38 4.86 -2.67 16.44
N LEU A 39 4.42 -1.49 16.90
CA LEU A 39 3.83 -0.44 16.07
C LEU A 39 4.85 0.36 15.25
N SER A 40 6.14 0.29 15.57
CA SER A 40 7.20 1.00 14.83
C SER A 40 7.25 0.60 13.34
N ASN A 41 6.83 -0.62 13.03
CA ASN A 41 6.72 -1.13 11.68
C ASN A 41 5.73 -0.32 10.80
N MET A 42 4.65 0.21 11.36
CA MET A 42 3.61 0.93 10.60
C MET A 42 4.15 2.18 9.91
N PHE A 43 5.09 2.88 10.53
CA PHE A 43 5.64 4.12 9.99
C PHE A 43 6.47 3.89 8.73
N ILE A 44 7.38 2.93 8.79
CA ILE A 44 8.21 2.58 7.62
C ILE A 44 7.38 1.94 6.51
N ASN A 45 6.42 1.10 6.86
CA ASN A 45 5.49 0.54 5.88
C ASN A 45 4.76 1.63 5.09
N GLY A 46 4.33 2.72 5.75
CA GLY A 46 3.69 3.85 5.09
C GLY A 46 4.56 4.46 3.98
N LEU A 47 5.86 4.64 4.24
CA LEU A 47 6.81 5.16 3.26
C LEU A 47 6.94 4.24 2.04
N PHE A 48 7.18 2.95 2.27
CA PHE A 48 7.37 2.00 1.18
C PHE A 48 6.08 1.75 0.40
N ILE A 49 4.95 1.56 1.06
CA ILE A 49 3.66 1.40 0.39
C ILE A 49 3.39 2.60 -0.53
N ALA A 50 3.63 3.82 -0.07
CA ALA A 50 3.45 5.03 -0.87
C ALA A 50 4.33 5.04 -2.13
N LEU A 51 5.61 4.68 -2.00
CA LEU A 51 6.54 4.58 -3.12
C LEU A 51 6.04 3.57 -4.16
N TRP A 52 5.65 2.36 -3.73
CA TRP A 52 5.15 1.32 -4.62
C TRP A 52 3.82 1.68 -5.26
N ILE A 53 2.90 2.34 -4.54
CA ILE A 53 1.65 2.88 -5.09
C ILE A 53 1.95 3.87 -6.22
N PHE A 54 2.91 4.80 -6.03
CA PHE A 54 3.26 5.77 -7.05
C PHE A 54 3.78 5.07 -8.31
N LEU A 55 4.72 4.14 -8.17
CA LEU A 55 5.30 3.41 -9.29
C LEU A 55 4.24 2.59 -10.04
N THR A 56 3.41 1.84 -9.31
CA THR A 56 2.35 1.02 -9.90
C THR A 56 1.35 1.86 -10.67
N ALA A 57 0.84 2.95 -10.08
CA ALA A 57 -0.12 3.84 -10.71
C ALA A 57 0.42 4.52 -11.97
N LYS A 58 1.76 4.74 -12.06
CA LYS A 58 2.40 5.37 -13.22
C LYS A 58 2.80 4.39 -14.31
N ILE A 59 3.21 3.19 -13.94
CA ILE A 59 3.64 2.17 -14.91
C ILE A 59 2.44 1.42 -15.48
N ILE A 60 1.42 1.12 -14.66
CA ILE A 60 0.20 0.47 -15.09
C ILE A 60 -1.02 1.32 -14.73
N PRO A 61 -1.30 2.40 -15.50
CA PRO A 61 -2.42 3.28 -15.25
C PRO A 61 -3.75 2.64 -15.70
N LYS A 62 -4.10 1.51 -15.08
CA LYS A 62 -5.32 0.75 -15.33
C LYS A 62 -6.12 0.59 -14.05
N PHE A 63 -7.43 0.63 -14.19
CA PHE A 63 -8.34 0.34 -13.08
C PHE A 63 -8.10 -1.08 -12.55
N GLY A 64 -7.98 -1.22 -11.24
CA GLY A 64 -7.70 -2.48 -10.56
C GLY A 64 -6.21 -2.74 -10.29
N SER A 65 -5.29 -1.92 -10.80
CA SER A 65 -3.85 -2.13 -10.62
C SER A 65 -3.40 -2.04 -9.17
N LEU A 66 -3.91 -1.07 -8.40
CA LEU A 66 -3.62 -0.93 -6.97
C LEU A 66 -4.30 -2.03 -6.15
N ALA A 67 -5.57 -2.33 -6.46
CA ALA A 67 -6.30 -3.40 -5.77
C ALA A 67 -5.60 -4.75 -5.95
N LEU A 68 -5.14 -5.09 -7.16
CA LEU A 68 -4.39 -6.32 -7.42
C LEU A 68 -3.04 -6.34 -6.71
N MET A 69 -2.24 -5.27 -6.83
CA MET A 69 -0.94 -5.19 -6.16
C MET A 69 -1.09 -5.33 -4.63
N LEU A 70 -1.99 -4.57 -4.02
CA LEU A 70 -2.20 -4.57 -2.57
C LEU A 70 -2.89 -5.85 -2.11
N GLY A 71 -3.77 -6.44 -2.93
CA GLY A 71 -4.39 -7.73 -2.67
C GLY A 71 -3.34 -8.84 -2.57
N ILE A 72 -2.44 -8.97 -3.56
CA ILE A 72 -1.35 -9.94 -3.54
C ILE A 72 -0.43 -9.69 -2.34
N TYR A 73 -0.04 -8.43 -2.10
CA TYR A 73 0.76 -8.04 -0.94
C TYR A 73 0.11 -8.47 0.39
N SER A 74 -1.20 -8.26 0.54
CA SER A 74 -1.94 -8.60 1.75
C SER A 74 -2.02 -10.12 1.98
N VAL A 75 -2.18 -10.90 0.91
CA VAL A 75 -2.13 -12.37 0.98
C VAL A 75 -0.75 -12.85 1.45
N LEU A 76 0.33 -12.32 0.86
CA LEU A 76 1.70 -12.64 1.28
C LEU A 76 1.96 -12.26 2.75
N SER A 77 1.29 -11.24 3.26
CA SER A 77 1.44 -10.77 4.64
C SER A 77 0.70 -11.62 5.69
N ILE A 78 -0.21 -12.54 5.29
CA ILE A 78 -1.01 -13.35 6.25
C ILE A 78 -0.15 -14.05 7.32
N PRO A 79 0.94 -14.74 6.98
CA PRO A 79 1.74 -15.46 7.98
C PRO A 79 2.62 -14.54 8.85
N THR A 80 2.62 -13.24 8.61
CA THR A 80 3.52 -12.29 9.26
C THR A 80 2.80 -11.29 10.15
N PHE A 81 3.57 -10.54 10.96
CA PHE A 81 3.05 -9.41 11.76
C PHE A 81 2.77 -8.14 10.96
N ILE A 82 3.01 -8.15 9.65
CA ILE A 82 2.72 -6.99 8.80
C ILE A 82 1.20 -6.79 8.70
N GLY A 83 0.72 -5.61 9.07
CA GLY A 83 -0.70 -5.28 9.04
C GLY A 83 -1.57 -6.07 10.01
N GLY A 84 -1.01 -6.54 11.14
CA GLY A 84 -1.74 -7.25 12.19
C GLY A 84 -1.09 -8.54 12.63
N ALA A 85 -1.77 -9.29 13.49
CA ALA A 85 -1.27 -10.58 13.98
C ALA A 85 -1.11 -11.61 12.84
N PRO A 86 -0.16 -12.56 12.96
CA PRO A 86 -0.07 -13.68 12.03
C PRO A 86 -1.39 -14.45 11.98
N GLY A 87 -1.78 -14.89 10.79
CA GLY A 87 -3.06 -15.58 10.59
C GLY A 87 -4.29 -14.64 10.52
N PHE A 88 -4.14 -13.34 10.74
CA PHE A 88 -5.26 -12.40 10.63
C PHE A 88 -5.65 -12.18 9.15
N TRP A 89 -6.50 -13.06 8.62
CA TRP A 89 -6.91 -13.09 7.22
C TRP A 89 -7.74 -11.87 6.79
N LEU A 90 -8.43 -11.20 7.73
CA LEU A 90 -9.25 -10.00 7.44
C LEU A 90 -8.43 -8.82 6.88
N LYS A 91 -7.10 -8.83 7.04
CA LYS A 91 -6.24 -7.84 6.38
C LYS A 91 -6.37 -7.87 4.85
N VAL A 92 -6.65 -9.05 4.26
CA VAL A 92 -6.79 -9.19 2.81
C VAL A 92 -7.95 -8.35 2.27
N PRO A 93 -9.21 -8.56 2.68
CA PRO A 93 -10.31 -7.75 2.19
C PRO A 93 -10.16 -6.27 2.56
N ILE A 94 -9.61 -5.92 3.73
CA ILE A 94 -9.43 -4.53 4.16
C ILE A 94 -8.47 -3.80 3.22
N ILE A 95 -7.27 -4.36 2.98
CA ILE A 95 -6.24 -3.73 2.16
C ILE A 95 -6.63 -3.72 0.69
N THR A 96 -7.24 -4.81 0.19
CA THR A 96 -7.72 -4.89 -1.20
C THR A 96 -8.84 -3.87 -1.46
N PHE A 97 -9.78 -3.73 -0.54
CA PHE A 97 -10.87 -2.75 -0.64
C PHE A 97 -10.33 -1.32 -0.64
N ALA A 98 -9.37 -1.01 0.22
CA ALA A 98 -8.71 0.29 0.21
C ALA A 98 -7.99 0.56 -1.13
N GLY A 99 -7.30 -0.45 -1.68
CA GLY A 99 -6.70 -0.38 -3.02
C GLY A 99 -7.73 -0.09 -4.11
N PHE A 100 -8.90 -0.71 -4.02
CA PHE A 100 -10.01 -0.47 -4.94
C PHE A 100 -10.56 0.95 -4.87
N LEU A 101 -10.70 1.53 -3.67
CA LEU A 101 -11.06 2.94 -3.50
C LEU A 101 -10.02 3.88 -4.13
N GLY A 102 -8.73 3.58 -3.95
CA GLY A 102 -7.65 4.29 -4.62
C GLY A 102 -7.74 4.22 -6.14
N ASP A 103 -8.02 3.04 -6.69
CA ASP A 103 -8.19 2.84 -8.15
C ASP A 103 -9.37 3.62 -8.71
N ILE A 104 -10.53 3.65 -8.02
CA ILE A 104 -11.69 4.47 -8.42
C ILE A 104 -11.28 5.93 -8.55
N PHE A 105 -10.63 6.47 -7.53
CA PHE A 105 -10.21 7.87 -7.52
C PHE A 105 -9.19 8.17 -8.62
N LEU A 106 -8.21 7.29 -8.83
CA LEU A 106 -7.21 7.45 -9.89
C LEU A 106 -7.81 7.35 -11.29
N TYR A 107 -8.76 6.45 -11.48
CA TYR A 107 -9.47 6.31 -12.75
C TYR A 107 -10.25 7.59 -13.11
N LEU A 108 -10.98 8.15 -12.15
CA LEU A 108 -11.74 9.40 -12.32
C LEU A 108 -10.82 10.59 -12.60
N THR A 109 -9.63 10.62 -12.02
CA THR A 109 -8.65 11.71 -12.18
C THR A 109 -7.62 11.47 -13.27
N LYS A 110 -7.79 10.41 -14.09
CA LYS A 110 -6.89 10.04 -15.20
C LYS A 110 -5.42 9.92 -14.77
N TYR A 111 -5.18 9.35 -13.61
CA TYR A 111 -3.83 9.07 -13.08
C TYR A 111 -2.87 10.27 -13.06
N LYS A 112 -3.40 11.49 -12.82
CA LYS A 112 -2.58 12.69 -12.66
C LYS A 112 -1.66 12.56 -11.44
N ASN A 113 -0.49 13.21 -11.47
CA ASN A 113 0.48 13.09 -10.37
C ASN A 113 -0.09 13.49 -9.01
N TRP A 114 -0.79 14.64 -8.93
CA TRP A 114 -1.41 15.09 -7.68
C TRP A 114 -2.47 14.12 -7.15
N ALA A 115 -3.18 13.45 -8.07
CA ALA A 115 -4.21 12.50 -7.72
C ALA A 115 -3.64 11.25 -7.02
N ILE A 116 -2.41 10.84 -7.36
CA ILE A 116 -1.76 9.71 -6.69
C ILE A 116 -1.48 10.04 -5.22
N PHE A 117 -1.11 11.29 -4.92
CA PHE A 117 -0.93 11.73 -3.53
C PHE A 117 -2.25 11.65 -2.75
N ILE A 118 -3.34 12.17 -3.32
CA ILE A 118 -4.66 12.12 -2.67
C ILE A 118 -5.16 10.67 -2.55
N ALA A 119 -4.99 9.85 -3.61
CA ALA A 119 -5.36 8.44 -3.57
C ALA A 119 -4.66 7.69 -2.44
N TYR A 120 -3.37 7.95 -2.21
CA TYR A 120 -2.63 7.39 -1.09
C TYR A 120 -3.23 7.79 0.27
N TYR A 121 -3.61 9.06 0.45
CA TYR A 121 -4.22 9.52 1.70
C TYR A 121 -5.59 8.87 1.94
N ILE A 122 -6.42 8.78 0.89
CA ILE A 122 -7.71 8.07 0.95
C ILE A 122 -7.49 6.61 1.35
N LEU A 123 -6.58 5.93 0.68
CA LEU A 123 -6.25 4.52 0.91
C LEU A 123 -5.76 4.31 2.35
N THR A 124 -4.82 5.12 2.82
CA THR A 124 -4.26 5.01 4.17
C THR A 124 -5.33 5.23 5.23
N THR A 125 -6.14 6.29 5.07
CA THR A 125 -7.21 6.62 6.00
C THR A 125 -8.28 5.51 6.03
N ALA A 126 -8.72 5.04 4.85
CA ALA A 126 -9.69 3.97 4.73
C ALA A 126 -9.17 2.67 5.38
N THR A 127 -7.92 2.29 5.11
CA THR A 127 -7.32 1.09 5.71
C THR A 127 -7.28 1.19 7.23
N MET A 128 -6.79 2.31 7.78
CA MET A 128 -6.65 2.49 9.22
C MET A 128 -8.00 2.51 9.94
N LEU A 129 -8.97 3.27 9.42
CA LEU A 129 -10.30 3.34 10.04
C LEU A 129 -11.02 2.00 9.97
N THR A 130 -10.98 1.32 8.82
CA THR A 130 -11.61 -0.01 8.68
C THR A 130 -10.94 -1.03 9.59
N PHE A 131 -9.59 -1.01 9.69
CA PHE A 131 -8.85 -1.91 10.56
C PHE A 131 -9.23 -1.72 12.04
N VAL A 132 -9.22 -0.48 12.54
CA VAL A 132 -9.60 -0.17 13.92
C VAL A 132 -11.06 -0.55 14.19
N PHE A 133 -11.98 -0.26 13.26
CA PHE A 133 -13.37 -0.65 13.36
C PHE A 133 -13.56 -2.17 13.46
N VAL A 134 -12.86 -2.94 12.63
CA VAL A 134 -12.90 -4.42 12.67
C VAL A 134 -12.36 -4.94 13.99
N LEU A 135 -11.22 -4.44 14.47
CA LEU A 135 -10.67 -4.82 15.77
C LEU A 135 -11.65 -4.53 16.91
N PHE A 136 -12.32 -3.37 16.87
CA PHE A 136 -13.33 -2.99 17.86
C PHE A 136 -14.53 -3.94 17.85
N LYS A 137 -15.06 -4.27 16.66
CA LYS A 137 -16.19 -5.20 16.51
C LYS A 137 -15.85 -6.63 16.95
N LEU A 138 -14.60 -7.04 16.81
CA LEU A 138 -14.12 -8.35 17.28
C LEU A 138 -13.81 -8.37 18.79
N GLY A 139 -14.00 -7.26 19.50
CA GLY A 139 -13.73 -7.16 20.94
C GLY A 139 -12.24 -7.28 21.29
N ILE A 140 -11.33 -6.99 20.35
CA ILE A 140 -9.89 -7.09 20.58
C ILE A 140 -9.43 -5.90 21.44
N PRO A 141 -8.86 -6.12 22.65
CA PRO A 141 -8.52 -5.04 23.59
C PRO A 141 -7.55 -3.98 23.02
N ALA A 142 -6.75 -4.36 22.05
CA ALA A 142 -5.85 -3.43 21.36
C ALA A 142 -6.59 -2.28 20.67
N ALA A 143 -7.84 -2.49 20.23
CA ALA A 143 -8.63 -1.44 19.58
C ALA A 143 -8.86 -0.24 20.52
N ASN A 144 -9.15 -0.50 21.80
CA ASN A 144 -9.39 0.56 22.78
C ASN A 144 -8.13 1.42 23.05
N LYS A 145 -6.93 0.84 22.87
CA LYS A 145 -5.66 1.56 23.01
C LYS A 145 -5.30 2.35 21.77
N ILE A 146 -5.69 1.88 20.58
CA ILE A 146 -5.36 2.53 19.30
C ILE A 146 -6.38 3.63 18.98
N LEU A 147 -7.65 3.47 19.32
CA LEU A 147 -8.71 4.40 18.98
C LEU A 147 -8.41 5.88 19.36
N PRO A 148 -7.90 6.19 20.57
CA PRO A 148 -7.60 7.59 20.93
C PRO A 148 -6.47 8.22 20.12
N ILE A 149 -5.56 7.41 19.58
CA ILE A 149 -4.37 7.89 18.87
C ILE A 149 -4.41 7.66 17.37
N VAL A 150 -5.50 7.07 16.84
CA VAL A 150 -5.59 6.68 15.42
C VAL A 150 -5.38 7.86 14.46
N HIS A 151 -5.89 9.03 14.79
CA HIS A 151 -5.73 10.25 13.99
C HIS A 151 -4.26 10.69 13.91
N TRP A 152 -3.52 10.62 15.02
CA TRP A 152 -2.09 10.92 15.04
C TRP A 152 -1.28 9.90 14.23
N LEU A 153 -1.65 8.62 14.30
CA LEU A 153 -1.04 7.56 13.48
C LEU A 153 -1.27 7.82 11.98
N ILE A 154 -2.50 8.17 11.59
CA ILE A 154 -2.82 8.50 10.19
C ILE A 154 -1.97 9.69 9.72
N ILE A 155 -1.90 10.77 10.49
CA ILE A 155 -1.10 11.96 10.16
C ILE A 155 0.37 11.58 9.96
N ALA A 156 0.95 10.85 10.90
CA ALA A 156 2.36 10.46 10.84
C ALA A 156 2.66 9.56 9.62
N ILE A 157 1.79 8.58 9.34
CA ILE A 157 1.93 7.71 8.16
C ILE A 157 1.77 8.51 6.85
N CYS A 158 0.85 9.48 6.82
CA CYS A 158 0.67 10.35 5.66
C CYS A 158 1.91 11.23 5.41
N ILE A 159 2.53 11.77 6.45
CA ILE A 159 3.78 12.55 6.32
C ILE A 159 4.90 11.68 5.74
N LEU A 160 5.15 10.51 6.33
CA LEU A 160 6.17 9.58 5.83
C LEU A 160 5.85 9.07 4.42
N GLY A 161 4.58 8.79 4.16
CA GLY A 161 4.14 8.38 2.84
C GLY A 161 4.33 9.46 1.78
N THR A 162 4.21 10.74 2.15
CA THR A 162 4.53 11.84 1.21
C THR A 162 5.98 11.77 0.76
N ILE A 163 6.91 11.46 1.66
CA ILE A 163 8.32 11.23 1.30
C ILE A 163 8.43 10.06 0.33
N GLY A 164 7.75 8.95 0.61
CA GLY A 164 7.71 7.78 -0.28
C GLY A 164 7.17 8.10 -1.67
N LEU A 165 6.09 8.89 -1.75
CA LEU A 165 5.52 9.33 -3.05
C LEU A 165 6.49 10.21 -3.84
N VAL A 166 7.20 11.13 -3.16
CA VAL A 166 8.21 12.00 -3.79
C VAL A 166 9.38 11.16 -4.33
N ILE A 167 9.87 10.21 -3.53
CA ILE A 167 10.91 9.26 -3.97
C ILE A 167 10.40 8.44 -5.16
N GLY A 168 9.18 7.91 -5.09
CA GLY A 168 8.55 7.17 -6.19
C GLY A 168 8.45 7.99 -7.48
N LYS A 169 8.07 9.27 -7.38
CA LYS A 169 8.06 10.21 -8.51
C LYS A 169 9.45 10.40 -9.10
N PHE A 170 10.46 10.58 -8.24
CA PHE A 170 11.85 10.73 -8.68
C PHE A 170 12.37 9.48 -9.40
N ILE A 171 12.14 8.29 -8.83
CA ILE A 171 12.51 7.01 -9.45
C ILE A 171 11.81 6.86 -10.80
N TYR A 172 10.48 7.09 -10.85
CA TYR A 172 9.72 6.97 -12.08
C TYR A 172 10.28 7.87 -13.20
N THR A 173 10.64 9.12 -12.90
CA THR A 173 11.22 10.02 -13.90
C THR A 173 12.54 9.52 -14.48
N ARG A 174 13.29 8.71 -13.72
CA ARG A 174 14.56 8.11 -14.15
C ARG A 174 14.39 6.84 -14.97
N ILE A 175 13.28 6.09 -14.73
CA ILE A 175 13.10 4.77 -15.35
C ILE A 175 12.08 4.76 -16.49
N LYS A 176 11.21 5.78 -16.62
CA LYS A 176 10.11 5.83 -17.61
C LYS A 176 10.56 5.58 -19.05
N ASP A 177 11.79 6.02 -19.41
CA ASP A 177 12.35 5.91 -20.76
C ASP A 177 13.12 4.58 -20.96
N LYS A 178 13.18 3.72 -19.94
CA LYS A 178 13.85 2.41 -20.06
C LYS A 178 12.99 1.46 -20.89
N ARG A 179 13.65 0.70 -21.78
CA ARG A 179 13.01 -0.24 -22.70
C ARG A 179 12.04 -1.22 -22.02
N ILE A 180 12.40 -1.69 -20.82
CA ILE A 180 11.57 -2.62 -20.04
C ILE A 180 10.23 -1.98 -19.66
N ILE A 181 10.24 -0.74 -19.18
CA ILE A 181 9.00 -0.02 -18.81
C ILE A 181 8.13 0.22 -20.04
N GLN A 182 8.72 0.62 -21.17
CA GLN A 182 7.99 0.81 -22.41
C GLN A 182 7.35 -0.49 -22.92
N GLN A 183 8.00 -1.64 -22.72
CA GLN A 183 7.43 -2.95 -23.09
C GLN A 183 6.27 -3.41 -22.21
N ILE A 184 6.14 -2.88 -20.98
CA ILE A 184 5.02 -3.17 -20.06
C ILE A 184 3.84 -2.26 -20.40
N THR A 185 4.10 -1.01 -20.79
CA THR A 185 3.07 0.02 -21.04
C THR A 185 2.45 -0.03 -22.44
N ASN A 186 3.11 -0.68 -23.40
CA ASN A 186 2.63 -0.92 -24.77
C ASN A 186 1.97 -2.30 -24.87
#